data_9a806e001b0829a7c3dc17a980c482de
#
_entry.id   9a806e001b0829a7c3dc17a980c482de
#
_cell.length_a   1.000
_cell.length_b   1.000
_cell.length_c   1.000
_cell.angle_alpha   90.00
_cell.angle_beta   90.00
_cell.angle_gamma   90.00
#
_symmetry.space_group_name_H-M   'P 1'
#
loop_
_entity.id
_entity.type
_entity.pdbx_description
1 polymer ?
#
loop_
_entity_poly.entity_id
_entity_poly.type
_entity_poly.pdbx_seq_one_letter_code
_entity_poly.pdbx_strand_id
1 'polypeptide(L)'
;MPRWPLIASAAVLLGALSGAAAYQHVAPRQDERNGEWQEIAWPFPRDGWPAGKAFRCGAAACGSEVEVYVRPKIGFCNCDRGVADDDEVDRVADLDLMSERFAPLASGDVTRIADMPGRIRAYDLNMSDGLRHSAVGVAVSRRCDLLVAVAHGRGEAPEVRRAALDFLARSEMTRWAMAAMEGR
;
A
#
# COMPACT_ATOMS: atom_id res chain seq x y z
N MET A 1 55.52 -1.59 -39.08
CA MET A 1 54.73 -0.55 -38.38
C MET A 1 53.79 -1.26 -37.41
N PRO A 2 53.90 -1.05 -36.10
CA PRO A 2 53.11 -1.82 -35.14
C PRO A 2 51.64 -1.37 -35.11
N ARG A 3 50.72 -2.33 -35.30
CA ARG A 3 49.25 -2.14 -35.26
C ARG A 3 48.66 -2.12 -33.84
N TRP A 4 49.50 -1.98 -32.82
CA TRP A 4 49.11 -2.04 -31.42
C TRP A 4 48.14 -0.93 -30.94
N PRO A 5 48.23 0.34 -31.40
CA PRO A 5 47.33 1.37 -30.89
C PRO A 5 45.85 1.18 -31.28
N LEU A 6 45.59 0.50 -32.41
CA LEU A 6 44.21 0.24 -32.85
C LEU A 6 43.52 -0.87 -32.03
N ILE A 7 44.28 -1.85 -31.55
CA ILE A 7 43.73 -2.93 -30.72
C ILE A 7 43.41 -2.42 -29.30
N ALA A 8 44.25 -1.56 -28.75
CA ALA A 8 44.02 -0.96 -27.46
C ALA A 8 42.74 -0.07 -27.43
N SER A 9 42.54 0.71 -28.51
CA SER A 9 41.34 1.57 -28.62
C SER A 9 40.05 0.76 -28.76
N ALA A 10 40.05 -0.35 -29.46
CA ALA A 10 38.90 -1.24 -29.61
C ALA A 10 38.53 -1.93 -28.28
N ALA A 11 39.51 -2.33 -27.47
CA ALA A 11 39.28 -2.97 -26.19
C ALA A 11 38.66 -2.00 -25.16
N VAL A 12 39.07 -0.74 -25.15
CA VAL A 12 38.50 0.30 -24.26
C VAL A 12 37.06 0.61 -24.64
N LEU A 13 36.73 0.71 -25.92
CA LEU A 13 35.37 0.96 -26.38
C LEU A 13 34.42 -0.20 -26.08
N LEU A 14 34.87 -1.44 -26.24
CA LEU A 14 34.06 -2.63 -25.88
C LEU A 14 33.84 -2.74 -24.37
N GLY A 15 34.85 -2.44 -23.58
CA GLY A 15 34.73 -2.41 -22.11
C GLY A 15 33.76 -1.35 -21.62
N ALA A 16 33.76 -0.16 -22.21
CA ALA A 16 32.84 0.94 -21.84
C ALA A 16 31.38 0.62 -22.23
N LEU A 17 31.14 0.01 -23.38
CA LEU A 17 29.81 -0.41 -23.82
C LEU A 17 29.26 -1.54 -22.96
N SER A 18 30.08 -2.51 -22.56
CA SER A 18 29.68 -3.61 -21.68
C SER A 18 29.39 -3.14 -20.25
N GLY A 19 30.17 -2.20 -19.74
CA GLY A 19 29.97 -1.58 -18.44
C GLY A 19 28.68 -0.76 -18.36
N ALA A 20 28.37 0.02 -19.41
CA ALA A 20 27.15 0.79 -19.49
C ALA A 20 25.90 -0.10 -19.57
N ALA A 21 25.96 -1.20 -20.35
CA ALA A 21 24.85 -2.15 -20.44
C ALA A 21 24.62 -2.88 -19.08
N ALA A 22 25.69 -3.30 -18.38
CA ALA A 22 25.57 -3.92 -17.07
C ALA A 22 25.03 -2.95 -16.01
N TYR A 23 25.44 -1.69 -16.06
CA TYR A 23 24.94 -0.65 -15.15
C TYR A 23 23.45 -0.40 -15.35
N GLN A 24 22.96 -0.39 -16.60
CA GLN A 24 21.51 -0.24 -16.90
C GLN A 24 20.68 -1.44 -16.43
N HIS A 25 21.28 -2.65 -16.35
CA HIS A 25 20.58 -3.82 -15.84
C HIS A 25 20.60 -3.94 -14.30
N VAL A 26 21.58 -3.33 -13.64
CA VAL A 26 21.75 -3.39 -12.16
C VAL A 26 21.23 -2.13 -11.48
N ALA A 27 21.20 -0.99 -12.18
CA ALA A 27 20.56 0.20 -11.65
C ALA A 27 19.06 -0.11 -11.44
N PRO A 28 18.52 0.05 -10.23
CA PRO A 28 17.07 0.01 -10.05
C PRO A 28 16.48 0.95 -11.09
N ARG A 29 15.55 0.46 -11.90
CA ARG A 29 14.71 1.34 -12.71
C ARG A 29 13.98 2.22 -11.71
N GLN A 30 14.50 3.39 -11.46
CA GLN A 30 13.71 4.50 -10.96
C GLN A 30 12.73 4.83 -12.08
N ASP A 31 11.62 4.09 -12.11
CA ASP A 31 10.41 4.57 -12.75
C ASP A 31 9.98 5.79 -11.93
N GLU A 32 10.65 6.92 -12.17
CA GLU A 32 10.19 8.25 -11.78
C GLU A 32 8.93 8.59 -12.58
N ARG A 33 7.89 7.82 -12.40
CA ARG A 33 6.54 8.28 -12.63
C ARG A 33 6.14 9.05 -11.38
N ASN A 34 6.56 10.29 -11.35
CA ASN A 34 6.06 11.27 -10.40
C ASN A 34 4.54 11.16 -10.35
N GLY A 35 4.01 10.62 -9.27
CA GLY A 35 2.58 10.57 -9.01
C GLY A 35 1.94 9.19 -8.97
N GLU A 36 2.67 8.11 -9.07
CA GLU A 36 2.09 6.77 -9.10
C GLU A 36 2.36 6.00 -7.81
N TRP A 37 1.37 5.25 -7.34
CA TRP A 37 1.50 4.29 -6.26
C TRP A 37 2.44 3.16 -6.69
N GLN A 38 3.43 2.84 -5.86
CA GLN A 38 4.38 1.76 -6.08
C GLN A 38 4.04 0.61 -5.16
N GLU A 39 3.91 -0.59 -5.72
CA GLU A 39 3.77 -1.80 -4.90
C GLU A 39 5.11 -2.06 -4.18
N ILE A 40 5.04 -2.26 -2.87
CA ILE A 40 6.16 -2.59 -2.00
C ILE A 40 5.96 -3.98 -1.39
N ALA A 41 7.02 -4.56 -0.83
CA ALA A 41 6.91 -5.85 -0.17
C ALA A 41 5.97 -5.77 1.04
N TRP A 42 5.11 -6.80 1.22
CA TRP A 42 4.29 -6.95 2.42
C TRP A 42 5.19 -7.18 3.63
N PRO A 43 5.25 -6.27 4.62
CA PRO A 43 6.26 -6.32 5.67
C PRO A 43 5.87 -7.18 6.87
N PHE A 44 4.61 -7.63 6.96
CA PHE A 44 4.10 -8.29 8.14
C PHE A 44 4.25 -9.80 8.09
N PRO A 45 4.46 -10.46 9.24
CA PRO A 45 4.51 -11.91 9.32
C PRO A 45 3.15 -12.52 8.95
N ARG A 46 3.15 -13.81 8.67
CA ARG A 46 1.91 -14.58 8.45
C ARG A 46 1.16 -14.75 9.77
N ASP A 47 -0.12 -14.43 9.77
CA ASP A 47 -1.00 -14.46 10.94
C ASP A 47 -2.26 -15.32 10.73
N GLY A 48 -2.24 -16.20 9.74
CA GLY A 48 -3.39 -17.06 9.37
C GLY A 48 -4.29 -16.47 8.30
N TRP A 49 -4.20 -15.16 7.99
CA TRP A 49 -4.90 -14.54 6.88
C TRP A 49 -4.07 -14.60 5.59
N PRO A 50 -4.69 -14.53 4.41
CA PRO A 50 -3.96 -14.35 3.18
C PRO A 50 -3.05 -13.12 3.25
N ALA A 51 -1.87 -13.21 2.67
CA ALA A 51 -0.98 -12.07 2.54
C ALA A 51 -1.69 -10.98 1.72
N GLY A 52 -1.56 -9.74 2.18
CA GLY A 52 -2.08 -8.56 1.49
C GLY A 52 -1.12 -8.04 0.45
N LYS A 53 -1.47 -6.86 -0.04
CA LYS A 53 -0.61 -6.01 -0.85
C LYS A 53 -0.30 -4.72 -0.10
N ALA A 54 0.92 -4.23 -0.31
CA ALA A 54 1.39 -2.98 0.26
C ALA A 54 1.82 -2.02 -0.84
N PHE A 55 1.53 -0.74 -0.65
CA PHE A 55 1.81 0.30 -1.64
C PHE A 55 2.30 1.57 -0.97
N ARG A 56 3.15 2.32 -1.66
CA ARG A 56 3.64 3.61 -1.22
C ARG A 56 3.38 4.68 -2.27
N CYS A 57 2.97 5.85 -1.82
CA CYS A 57 2.86 7.05 -2.63
C CYS A 57 3.74 8.15 -2.03
N GLY A 58 4.56 8.77 -2.86
CA GLY A 58 5.44 9.87 -2.45
C GLY A 58 4.69 11.18 -2.22
N ALA A 59 5.32 12.09 -1.46
CA ALA A 59 4.73 13.37 -1.09
C ALA A 59 4.36 14.26 -2.29
N ALA A 60 5.11 14.18 -3.37
CA ALA A 60 4.83 14.97 -4.59
C ALA A 60 3.45 14.66 -5.20
N ALA A 61 2.97 13.43 -5.04
CA ALA A 61 1.71 12.98 -5.61
C ALA A 61 0.56 12.97 -4.61
N CYS A 62 0.83 12.57 -3.37
CA CYS A 62 -0.19 12.37 -2.35
C CYS A 62 -0.26 13.48 -1.30
N GLY A 63 0.54 14.57 -1.47
CA GLY A 63 0.64 15.67 -0.52
C GLY A 63 1.58 15.38 0.67
N SER A 64 1.62 14.13 1.09
CA SER A 64 2.59 13.57 2.05
C SER A 64 2.96 12.15 1.62
N GLU A 65 4.01 11.58 2.20
CA GLU A 65 4.29 10.16 2.00
C GLU A 65 3.20 9.33 2.68
N VAL A 66 2.54 8.46 1.91
CA VAL A 66 1.45 7.60 2.39
C VAL A 66 1.75 6.15 2.01
N GLU A 67 1.61 5.25 2.96
CA GLU A 67 1.61 3.82 2.73
C GLU A 67 0.21 3.24 2.93
N VAL A 68 -0.17 2.29 2.07
CA VAL A 68 -1.45 1.57 2.15
C VAL A 68 -1.16 0.07 2.19
N TYR A 69 -1.75 -0.58 3.17
CA TYR A 69 -1.72 -2.02 3.34
C TYR A 69 -3.14 -2.52 3.20
N VAL A 70 -3.37 -3.46 2.29
CA VAL A 70 -4.72 -3.94 1.98
C VAL A 70 -4.73 -5.45 1.86
N ARG A 71 -5.69 -6.12 2.50
CA ARG A 71 -5.86 -7.57 2.40
C ARG A 71 -7.31 -8.03 2.55
N PRO A 72 -7.65 -9.19 1.97
CA PRO A 72 -8.93 -9.84 2.23
C PRO A 72 -8.90 -10.62 3.55
N LYS A 73 -10.03 -10.64 4.26
CA LYS A 73 -10.29 -11.53 5.39
C LYS A 73 -11.52 -12.36 5.07
N ILE A 74 -11.30 -13.62 4.70
CA ILE A 74 -12.33 -14.51 4.18
C ILE A 74 -13.15 -15.11 5.33
N GLY A 75 -14.49 -15.03 5.23
CA GLY A 75 -15.40 -15.58 6.22
C GLY A 75 -15.38 -14.87 7.57
N PHE A 76 -14.92 -13.61 7.63
CA PHE A 76 -14.69 -12.90 8.90
C PHE A 76 -15.89 -12.08 9.36
N CYS A 77 -16.68 -11.50 8.48
CA CYS A 77 -17.73 -10.59 8.86
C CYS A 77 -19.07 -11.29 9.17
N ASN A 78 -19.94 -10.56 9.85
CA ASN A 78 -21.36 -10.90 9.93
C ASN A 78 -22.00 -10.70 8.55
N CYS A 79 -22.42 -11.78 7.92
CA CYS A 79 -22.98 -11.78 6.56
C CYS A 79 -24.21 -10.90 6.39
N ASP A 80 -24.97 -10.70 7.47
CA ASP A 80 -26.23 -9.94 7.44
C ASP A 80 -26.01 -8.43 7.58
N ARG A 81 -25.04 -8.03 8.38
CA ARG A 81 -24.79 -6.62 8.72
C ARG A 81 -23.55 -6.03 8.05
N GLY A 82 -22.62 -6.90 7.64
CA GLY A 82 -21.31 -6.42 7.18
C GLY A 82 -20.56 -5.64 8.26
N VAL A 83 -19.93 -4.54 7.87
CA VAL A 83 -19.24 -3.62 8.79
C VAL A 83 -20.25 -2.55 9.25
N ALA A 84 -20.86 -2.77 10.41
CA ALA A 84 -21.99 -1.97 10.89
C ALA A 84 -21.57 -0.71 11.67
N ASP A 85 -20.50 -0.78 12.43
CA ASP A 85 -20.09 0.26 13.40
C ASP A 85 -18.57 0.45 13.44
N ASP A 86 -18.14 1.40 14.29
CA ASP A 86 -16.75 1.77 14.45
C ASP A 86 -15.96 0.71 15.21
N ASP A 87 -16.59 0.01 16.15
CA ASP A 87 -15.96 -1.07 16.91
C ASP A 87 -15.55 -2.22 15.98
N GLU A 88 -16.33 -2.46 14.92
CA GLU A 88 -15.97 -3.42 13.88
C GLU A 88 -14.70 -2.98 13.13
N VAL A 89 -14.61 -1.69 12.76
CA VAL A 89 -13.40 -1.16 12.08
C VAL A 89 -12.18 -1.28 13.00
N ASP A 90 -12.31 -0.86 14.27
CA ASP A 90 -11.23 -0.92 15.27
C ASP A 90 -10.68 -2.34 15.43
N ARG A 91 -11.56 -3.34 15.33
CA ARG A 91 -11.22 -4.75 15.49
C ARG A 91 -10.60 -5.39 14.26
N VAL A 92 -10.98 -4.95 13.05
CA VAL A 92 -10.61 -5.67 11.82
C VAL A 92 -9.60 -4.97 10.94
N ALA A 93 -9.38 -3.65 11.10
CA ALA A 93 -8.60 -2.84 10.15
C ALA A 93 -7.07 -3.01 10.25
N ASP A 94 -6.57 -3.97 11.03
CA ASP A 94 -5.13 -4.27 11.13
C ASP A 94 -4.24 -3.10 11.63
N LEU A 95 -4.79 -2.20 12.40
CA LEU A 95 -4.05 -1.07 12.98
C LEU A 95 -2.91 -1.54 13.91
N ASP A 96 -3.12 -2.66 14.58
CA ASP A 96 -2.16 -3.32 15.46
C ASP A 96 -0.91 -3.82 14.73
N LEU A 97 -1.00 -4.08 13.43
CA LEU A 97 0.17 -4.40 12.61
C LEU A 97 1.08 -3.18 12.41
N MET A 98 0.51 -1.97 12.45
CA MET A 98 1.25 -0.71 12.28
C MET A 98 1.84 -0.22 13.60
N SER A 99 1.04 -0.27 14.66
CA SER A 99 1.41 0.21 15.98
C SER A 99 0.57 -0.46 17.05
N GLU A 100 1.20 -0.89 18.15
CA GLU A 100 0.50 -1.37 19.34
C GLU A 100 -0.27 -0.25 20.06
N ARG A 101 0.02 1.02 19.74
CA ARG A 101 -0.57 2.20 20.37
C ARG A 101 -1.21 3.09 19.34
N PHE A 102 -2.49 2.92 19.18
CA PHE A 102 -3.31 3.77 18.30
C PHE A 102 -4.54 4.28 19.08
N ALA A 103 -5.05 5.43 18.65
CA ALA A 103 -6.25 6.03 19.22
C ALA A 103 -7.12 6.62 18.11
N PRO A 104 -8.44 6.36 18.13
CA PRO A 104 -9.34 6.98 17.19
C PRO A 104 -9.40 8.49 17.40
N LEU A 105 -9.41 9.25 16.30
CA LEU A 105 -9.49 10.72 16.34
C LEU A 105 -10.94 11.22 16.42
N ALA A 106 -11.87 10.47 15.83
CA ALA A 106 -13.29 10.82 15.80
C ALA A 106 -14.13 9.57 15.51
N SER A 107 -15.45 9.74 15.49
CA SER A 107 -16.37 8.75 14.94
C SER A 107 -16.06 8.52 13.47
N GLY A 108 -16.19 7.27 13.03
CA GLY A 108 -16.00 6.89 11.64
C GLY A 108 -17.19 7.27 10.77
N ASP A 109 -16.98 7.22 9.47
CA ASP A 109 -18.00 7.48 8.47
C ASP A 109 -18.36 6.21 7.69
N VAL A 110 -19.57 6.16 7.17
CA VAL A 110 -19.95 5.18 6.16
C VAL A 110 -19.15 5.43 4.89
N THR A 111 -18.64 4.36 4.28
CA THR A 111 -17.90 4.43 3.02
C THR A 111 -18.34 3.32 2.07
N ARG A 112 -17.91 3.43 0.81
CA ARG A 112 -18.12 2.40 -0.19
C ARG A 112 -16.92 2.34 -1.13
N ILE A 113 -16.43 1.14 -1.39
CA ILE A 113 -15.40 0.89 -2.39
C ILE A 113 -16.01 -0.02 -3.45
N ALA A 114 -16.17 0.49 -4.67
CA ALA A 114 -16.99 -0.13 -5.71
C ALA A 114 -18.42 -0.44 -5.19
N ASP A 115 -18.82 -1.71 -5.20
CA ASP A 115 -20.11 -2.16 -4.68
C ASP A 115 -20.09 -2.60 -3.21
N MET A 116 -18.92 -2.55 -2.56
CA MET A 116 -18.72 -2.99 -1.19
C MET A 116 -19.01 -1.87 -0.18
N PRO A 117 -20.08 -1.96 0.60
CA PRO A 117 -20.36 -1.01 1.69
C PRO A 117 -19.46 -1.30 2.88
N GLY A 118 -19.23 -0.27 3.72
CA GLY A 118 -18.46 -0.42 4.94
C GLY A 118 -18.23 0.90 5.65
N ARG A 119 -17.15 0.96 6.40
CA ARG A 119 -16.80 2.13 7.22
C ARG A 119 -15.34 2.50 7.09
N ILE A 120 -15.05 3.74 7.42
CA ILE A 120 -13.73 4.34 7.45
C ILE A 120 -13.59 5.17 8.73
N ARG A 121 -12.46 5.03 9.43
CA ARG A 121 -12.17 5.77 10.66
C ARG A 121 -10.73 6.25 10.69
N ALA A 122 -10.51 7.45 11.22
CA ALA A 122 -9.18 8.04 11.35
C ALA A 122 -8.59 7.81 12.74
N TYR A 123 -7.27 7.66 12.82
CA TYR A 123 -6.51 7.34 14.02
C TYR A 123 -5.21 8.12 14.11
N ASP A 124 -4.74 8.32 15.34
CA ASP A 124 -3.35 8.62 15.65
C ASP A 124 -2.60 7.32 15.94
N LEU A 125 -1.45 7.12 15.30
CA LEU A 125 -0.52 6.04 15.61
C LEU A 125 0.72 6.58 16.29
N ASN A 126 1.17 5.92 17.36
CA ASN A 126 2.49 6.12 17.93
C ASN A 126 3.43 5.04 17.40
N MET A 127 4.27 5.40 16.43
CA MET A 127 5.19 4.45 15.79
C MET A 127 6.31 4.02 16.73
N SER A 128 6.96 2.91 16.44
CA SER A 128 8.06 2.35 17.26
C SER A 128 9.28 3.28 17.35
N ASP A 129 9.48 4.15 16.36
CA ASP A 129 10.54 5.18 16.34
C ASP A 129 10.17 6.43 17.15
N GLY A 130 9.00 6.46 17.80
CA GLY A 130 8.50 7.59 18.59
C GLY A 130 7.82 8.69 17.75
N LEU A 131 7.74 8.54 16.45
CA LEU A 131 7.01 9.48 15.59
C LEU A 131 5.50 9.23 15.66
N ARG A 132 4.73 10.29 15.43
CA ARG A 132 3.27 10.20 15.28
C ARG A 132 2.92 10.19 13.81
N HIS A 133 2.05 9.25 13.43
CA HIS A 133 1.47 9.19 12.09
C HIS A 133 -0.05 9.32 12.21
N SER A 134 -0.66 10.00 11.24
CA SER A 134 -2.08 9.87 11.00
C SER A 134 -2.34 8.57 10.26
N ALA A 135 -3.39 7.89 10.63
CA ALA A 135 -3.82 6.67 9.94
C ALA A 135 -5.31 6.67 9.65
N VAL A 136 -5.68 5.83 8.71
CA VAL A 136 -7.07 5.58 8.33
C VAL A 136 -7.27 4.09 8.18
N GLY A 137 -8.15 3.53 9.00
CA GLY A 137 -8.64 2.16 8.88
C GLY A 137 -9.89 2.14 8.01
N VAL A 138 -9.93 1.23 7.05
CA VAL A 138 -11.06 0.98 6.16
C VAL A 138 -11.45 -0.47 6.25
N ALA A 139 -12.73 -0.74 6.42
CA ALA A 139 -13.27 -2.09 6.34
C ALA A 139 -14.54 -2.05 5.49
N VAL A 140 -14.56 -2.79 4.40
CA VAL A 140 -15.73 -2.95 3.53
C VAL A 140 -16.03 -4.42 3.37
N SER A 141 -17.31 -4.74 3.18
CA SER A 141 -17.77 -6.13 3.13
C SER A 141 -18.42 -6.48 1.80
N ARG A 142 -18.22 -7.73 1.41
CA ARG A 142 -18.95 -8.35 0.31
C ARG A 142 -19.36 -9.76 0.74
N ARG A 143 -20.66 -9.98 0.90
CA ARG A 143 -21.20 -11.22 1.49
C ARG A 143 -20.60 -11.43 2.89
N CYS A 144 -19.91 -12.56 3.12
CA CYS A 144 -19.28 -12.91 4.39
C CYS A 144 -17.76 -12.62 4.42
N ASP A 145 -17.25 -11.84 3.48
CA ASP A 145 -15.82 -11.52 3.38
C ASP A 145 -15.61 -10.04 3.56
N LEU A 146 -14.44 -9.68 4.11
CA LEU A 146 -13.99 -8.31 4.27
C LEU A 146 -12.81 -8.02 3.34
N LEU A 147 -12.79 -6.80 2.82
CA LEU A 147 -11.56 -6.14 2.41
C LEU A 147 -11.22 -5.12 3.48
N VAL A 148 -10.07 -5.30 4.11
CA VAL A 148 -9.56 -4.34 5.09
C VAL A 148 -8.35 -3.61 4.53
N ALA A 149 -8.21 -2.34 4.89
CA ALA A 149 -7.05 -1.54 4.56
C ALA A 149 -6.67 -0.62 5.70
N VAL A 150 -5.36 -0.43 5.89
CA VAL A 150 -4.80 0.66 6.69
C VAL A 150 -3.96 1.52 5.78
N ALA A 151 -4.24 2.81 5.80
CA ALA A 151 -3.35 3.83 5.22
C ALA A 151 -2.74 4.63 6.35
N HIS A 152 -1.45 4.95 6.27
CA HIS A 152 -0.83 5.86 7.22
C HIS A 152 0.24 6.73 6.58
N GLY A 153 0.56 7.83 7.24
CA GLY A 153 1.59 8.77 6.79
C GLY A 153 1.82 9.90 7.80
N ARG A 154 2.78 10.76 7.49
CA ARG A 154 3.11 11.92 8.34
C ARG A 154 2.23 13.14 8.08
N GLY A 155 1.38 13.08 7.04
CA GLY A 155 0.41 14.14 6.72
C GLY A 155 -0.78 14.13 7.68
N GLU A 156 -1.64 15.13 7.51
CA GLU A 156 -2.88 15.23 8.28
C GLU A 156 -3.86 14.10 7.90
N ALA A 157 -4.68 13.68 8.86
CA ALA A 157 -5.64 12.58 8.65
C ALA A 157 -6.55 12.75 7.42
N PRO A 158 -7.05 13.97 7.08
CA PRO A 158 -7.84 14.17 5.86
C PRO A 158 -7.06 13.92 4.56
N GLU A 159 -5.75 14.19 4.55
CA GLU A 159 -4.88 13.95 3.38
C GLU A 159 -4.65 12.46 3.18
N VAL A 160 -4.28 11.76 4.26
CA VAL A 160 -4.12 10.29 4.27
C VAL A 160 -5.41 9.61 3.84
N ARG A 161 -6.56 10.06 4.37
CA ARG A 161 -7.89 9.54 4.01
C ARG A 161 -8.18 9.70 2.52
N ARG A 162 -7.96 10.90 1.96
CA ARG A 162 -8.19 11.16 0.55
C ARG A 162 -7.31 10.25 -0.31
N ALA A 163 -6.01 10.21 -0.04
CA ALA A 163 -5.08 9.36 -0.78
C ALA A 163 -5.47 7.88 -0.72
N ALA A 164 -5.89 7.38 0.44
CA ALA A 164 -6.34 6.00 0.63
C ALA A 164 -7.60 5.70 -0.20
N LEU A 165 -8.62 6.54 -0.13
CA LEU A 165 -9.88 6.33 -0.85
C LEU A 165 -9.68 6.41 -2.37
N ASP A 166 -8.91 7.37 -2.85
CA ASP A 166 -8.58 7.51 -4.28
C ASP A 166 -7.82 6.28 -4.79
N PHE A 167 -6.91 5.74 -3.98
CA PHE A 167 -6.18 4.51 -4.32
C PHE A 167 -7.10 3.29 -4.36
N LEU A 168 -7.89 3.07 -3.31
CA LEU A 168 -8.77 1.90 -3.19
C LEU A 168 -9.89 1.90 -4.25
N ALA A 169 -10.30 3.07 -4.75
CA ALA A 169 -11.28 3.21 -5.83
C ALA A 169 -10.72 2.87 -7.23
N ARG A 170 -9.41 2.68 -7.38
CA ARG A 170 -8.82 2.34 -8.69
C ARG A 170 -9.32 0.98 -9.18
N SER A 171 -9.61 0.91 -10.47
CA SER A 171 -10.17 -0.30 -11.09
C SER A 171 -9.26 -1.55 -10.95
N GLU A 172 -7.95 -1.35 -10.94
CA GLU A 172 -6.98 -2.44 -10.73
C GLU A 172 -7.05 -2.99 -9.31
N MET A 173 -7.12 -2.09 -8.31
CA MET A 173 -7.23 -2.48 -6.90
C MET A 173 -8.57 -3.18 -6.64
N THR A 174 -9.66 -2.63 -7.16
CA THR A 174 -10.98 -3.25 -7.05
C THR A 174 -11.01 -4.64 -7.67
N ARG A 175 -10.46 -4.82 -8.88
CA ARG A 175 -10.40 -6.14 -9.54
C ARG A 175 -9.57 -7.13 -8.73
N TRP A 176 -8.40 -6.71 -8.23
CA TRP A 176 -7.59 -7.56 -7.37
C TRP A 176 -8.33 -7.96 -6.10
N ALA A 177 -8.97 -7.01 -5.41
CA ALA A 177 -9.71 -7.26 -4.18
C ALA A 177 -10.83 -8.28 -4.40
N MET A 178 -11.60 -8.12 -5.48
CA MET A 178 -12.68 -9.04 -5.83
C MET A 178 -12.15 -10.45 -6.12
N ALA A 179 -11.08 -10.57 -6.90
CA ALA A 179 -10.46 -11.87 -7.20
C ALA A 179 -9.90 -12.54 -5.92
N ALA A 180 -9.29 -11.76 -5.04
CA ALA A 180 -8.73 -12.25 -3.79
C ALA A 180 -9.81 -12.76 -2.81
N MET A 181 -10.96 -12.09 -2.74
CA MET A 181 -12.10 -12.52 -1.94
C MET A 181 -12.83 -13.73 -2.56
N GLU A 182 -12.80 -13.91 -3.87
CA GLU A 182 -13.38 -15.07 -4.54
C GLU A 182 -12.46 -16.31 -4.56
N GLY A 183 -11.26 -16.21 -3.96
CA GLY A 183 -10.30 -17.32 -3.88
C GLY A 183 -9.62 -17.67 -5.20
N ARG A 184 -9.51 -16.70 -6.11
CA ARG A 184 -8.88 -16.86 -7.44
C ARG A 184 -7.56 -16.11 -7.56
#